data_3e4d0345e87076a8a90d6e313fe7a571
#
_entry.id   3e4d0345e87076a8a90d6e313fe7a571
#
_cell.length_a   1.000
_cell.length_b   1.000
_cell.length_c   1.000
_cell.angle_alpha   90.00
_cell.angle_beta   90.00
_cell.angle_gamma   90.00
#
_symmetry.space_group_name_H-M   'P 1'
#
loop_
_entity.id
_entity.type
_entity.pdbx_description
1 polymer ?
#
loop_
_entity_poly.entity_id
_entity_poly.type
_entity_poly.pdbx_seq_one_letter_code
_entity_poly.pdbx_strand_id
1 'polypeptide(L)'
;DMPYLCFLHGNVAIGYSNIDKRCGPAGWYSKATKNFFEPTRLLYPIDQKDYNSDEFISMEWDRLKAWLNSDSTKRVTIFGYGAPKSDYEAVKLLNNAWGGRDKRNMEQFEIIDIREEETVRESWDNFIHSHHYDYSTDYFKSSLAYNPRRTSESYFQHYLPMTPSEAFSESNPVPSDFKTLEELWEWHKPLIEVEKEWKEKNKEL
;
A
#
# COMPACT_ATOMS: atom_id res chain seq x y z
N ASP A 1 -6.30 -4.87 -13.20
CA ASP A 1 -6.67 -3.77 -12.30
C ASP A 1 -5.40 -3.08 -11.83
N MET A 2 -5.36 -1.76 -11.92
CA MET A 2 -4.23 -0.98 -11.41
C MET A 2 -4.37 -0.78 -9.89
N PRO A 3 -3.27 -0.81 -9.12
CA PRO A 3 -3.32 -0.49 -7.71
C PRO A 3 -3.79 0.96 -7.52
N TYR A 4 -4.55 1.19 -6.48
CA TYR A 4 -4.95 2.52 -6.09
C TYR A 4 -3.83 3.20 -5.29
N LEU A 5 -3.49 4.44 -5.63
CA LEU A 5 -2.47 5.24 -4.94
C LEU A 5 -3.13 6.38 -4.18
N CYS A 6 -2.86 6.50 -2.88
CA CYS A 6 -3.26 7.61 -2.05
C CYS A 6 -2.07 8.55 -1.80
N PHE A 7 -2.26 9.84 -2.03
CA PHE A 7 -1.23 10.86 -1.87
C PHE A 7 -1.46 11.67 -0.58
N LEU A 8 -1.14 11.09 0.54
CA LEU A 8 -1.45 11.60 1.88
C LEU A 8 -0.80 12.94 2.23
N HIS A 9 0.21 13.33 1.48
CA HIS A 9 0.91 14.63 1.64
C HIS A 9 0.75 15.54 0.41
N GLY A 10 -0.15 15.21 -0.51
CA GLY A 10 -0.31 15.89 -1.79
C GLY A 10 0.59 15.35 -2.89
N ASN A 11 0.44 15.89 -4.10
CA ASN A 11 1.22 15.47 -5.26
C ASN A 11 1.39 16.63 -6.24
N VAL A 12 2.63 16.93 -6.64
CA VAL A 12 2.96 18.05 -7.55
C VAL A 12 2.39 17.92 -8.97
N ALA A 13 2.11 16.70 -9.41
CA ALA A 13 1.58 16.44 -10.74
C ALA A 13 0.06 16.40 -10.79
N ILE A 14 -0.61 16.39 -9.62
CA ILE A 14 -2.06 16.32 -9.50
C ILE A 14 -2.62 17.68 -9.15
N GLY A 15 -3.60 18.11 -9.93
CA GLY A 15 -4.47 19.21 -9.62
C GLY A 15 -5.86 18.73 -9.21
N TYR A 16 -6.57 19.54 -8.46
CA TYR A 16 -7.91 19.27 -8.00
C TYR A 16 -8.88 20.38 -8.41
N SER A 17 -10.04 20.00 -8.93
CA SER A 17 -11.12 20.93 -9.22
C SER A 17 -12.14 20.95 -8.10
N ASN A 18 -12.21 22.05 -7.36
CA ASN A 18 -13.20 22.26 -6.30
C ASN A 18 -14.64 22.29 -6.82
N ILE A 19 -14.85 22.55 -8.10
CA ILE A 19 -16.17 22.62 -8.72
C ILE A 19 -16.69 21.21 -8.99
N ASP A 20 -15.91 20.39 -9.70
CA ASP A 20 -16.31 19.04 -10.13
C ASP A 20 -15.92 17.95 -9.14
N LYS A 21 -15.14 18.28 -8.10
CA LYS A 21 -14.58 17.30 -7.15
C LYS A 21 -13.79 16.19 -7.85
N ARG A 22 -13.00 16.56 -8.84
CA ARG A 22 -12.21 15.63 -9.68
C ARG A 22 -10.74 16.00 -9.70
N CYS A 23 -9.92 14.98 -9.87
CA CYS A 23 -8.49 15.14 -10.11
C CYS A 23 -8.18 15.20 -11.60
N GLY A 24 -7.11 15.91 -11.92
CA GLY A 24 -6.55 16.01 -13.26
C GLY A 24 -5.09 16.45 -13.20
N PRO A 25 -4.41 16.65 -14.33
CA PRO A 25 -3.06 17.19 -14.34
C PRO A 25 -3.01 18.58 -13.71
N ALA A 26 -2.05 18.82 -12.83
CA ALA A 26 -1.88 20.10 -12.15
C ALA A 26 -1.67 21.25 -13.15
N GLY A 27 -2.40 22.35 -12.95
CA GLY A 27 -2.33 23.52 -13.83
C GLY A 27 -3.02 23.37 -15.18
N TRP A 28 -3.72 22.26 -15.42
CA TRP A 28 -4.41 22.03 -16.68
C TRP A 28 -5.84 22.56 -16.68
N TYR A 29 -6.27 23.08 -17.84
CA TYR A 29 -7.64 23.54 -18.05
C TYR A 29 -8.38 22.57 -18.98
N SER A 30 -9.47 21.98 -18.49
CA SER A 30 -10.34 21.13 -19.28
C SER A 30 -11.33 21.98 -20.07
N LYS A 31 -11.18 21.98 -21.40
CA LYS A 31 -12.15 22.68 -22.31
C LYS A 31 -13.54 22.05 -22.25
N ALA A 32 -13.64 20.75 -22.02
CA ALA A 32 -14.88 20.01 -21.98
C ALA A 32 -15.73 20.38 -20.76
N THR A 33 -15.12 20.50 -19.58
CA THR A 33 -15.81 20.80 -18.32
C THR A 33 -15.67 22.28 -17.92
N LYS A 34 -14.84 23.05 -18.64
CA LYS A 34 -14.48 24.44 -18.33
C LYS A 34 -13.85 24.61 -16.94
N ASN A 35 -13.19 23.57 -16.44
CA ASN A 35 -12.57 23.55 -15.14
C ASN A 35 -11.07 23.66 -15.19
N PHE A 36 -10.52 24.37 -14.22
CA PHE A 36 -9.10 24.42 -13.94
C PHE A 36 -8.77 23.48 -12.80
N PHE A 37 -7.71 22.66 -12.97
CA PHE A 37 -7.21 21.78 -11.95
C PHE A 37 -6.11 22.52 -11.19
N GLU A 38 -6.48 23.12 -10.07
CA GLU A 38 -5.52 23.81 -9.20
C GLU A 38 -4.51 22.82 -8.64
N PRO A 39 -3.18 23.15 -8.66
CA PRO A 39 -2.17 22.30 -8.05
C PRO A 39 -2.51 22.02 -6.58
N THR A 40 -2.44 20.76 -6.17
CA THR A 40 -2.67 20.39 -4.77
C THR A 40 -1.54 20.88 -3.88
N ARG A 41 -1.83 21.15 -2.63
CA ARG A 41 -0.81 21.51 -1.66
C ARG A 41 0.12 20.34 -1.39
N LEU A 42 1.36 20.64 -1.01
CA LEU A 42 2.29 19.67 -0.44
C LEU A 42 2.41 19.95 1.06
N LEU A 43 2.18 18.91 1.86
CA LEU A 43 2.50 18.97 3.28
C LEU A 43 3.97 18.64 3.48
N TYR A 44 4.73 19.63 3.90
CA TYR A 44 6.14 19.44 4.24
C TYR A 44 6.29 18.74 5.60
N PRO A 45 7.45 18.13 5.88
CA PRO A 45 7.75 17.50 7.16
C PRO A 45 8.03 18.56 8.24
N ILE A 46 6.95 19.17 8.74
CA ILE A 46 6.94 20.12 9.86
C ILE A 46 6.24 19.49 11.06
N ASP A 47 6.50 20.03 12.26
CA ASP A 47 6.02 19.45 13.53
C ASP A 47 4.49 19.40 13.68
N GLN A 48 3.78 20.29 13.00
CA GLN A 48 2.32 20.30 12.99
C GLN A 48 1.81 20.31 11.56
N LYS A 49 1.29 19.19 11.12
CA LYS A 49 0.67 19.03 9.81
C LYS A 49 -0.84 19.06 9.94
N ASP A 50 -1.48 19.96 9.20
CA ASP A 50 -2.94 19.99 9.12
C ASP A 50 -3.40 19.21 7.87
N TYR A 51 -3.77 17.96 8.08
CA TYR A 51 -4.27 17.06 7.03
C TYR A 51 -5.72 17.36 6.62
N ASN A 52 -6.42 18.24 7.32
CA ASN A 52 -7.82 18.59 7.07
C ASN A 52 -7.98 19.92 6.35
N SER A 53 -6.95 20.74 6.25
CA SER A 53 -7.03 22.09 5.65
C SER A 53 -7.10 22.09 4.12
N ASP A 54 -6.70 20.99 3.48
CA ASP A 54 -6.74 20.83 2.03
C ASP A 54 -7.74 19.72 1.66
N GLU A 55 -8.71 20.05 0.79
CA GLU A 55 -9.80 19.14 0.44
C GLU A 55 -9.29 17.87 -0.26
N PHE A 56 -8.29 17.99 -1.13
CA PHE A 56 -7.70 16.84 -1.80
C PHE A 56 -7.00 15.90 -0.80
N ILE A 57 -6.17 16.45 0.07
CA ILE A 57 -5.43 15.67 1.07
C ILE A 57 -6.41 15.00 2.05
N SER A 58 -7.42 15.73 2.52
CA SER A 58 -8.46 15.16 3.38
C SER A 58 -9.18 13.99 2.72
N MET A 59 -9.52 14.11 1.45
CA MET A 59 -10.16 13.05 0.66
C MET A 59 -9.26 11.82 0.52
N GLU A 60 -7.97 11.99 0.31
CA GLU A 60 -7.01 10.88 0.21
C GLU A 60 -6.86 10.15 1.55
N TRP A 61 -6.85 10.88 2.66
CA TRP A 61 -6.88 10.29 3.99
C TRP A 61 -8.19 9.54 4.29
N ASP A 62 -9.34 10.07 3.87
CA ASP A 62 -10.63 9.39 4.07
C ASP A 62 -10.71 8.09 3.27
N ARG A 63 -10.14 8.04 2.09
CA ARG A 63 -10.00 6.81 1.32
C ARG A 63 -9.11 5.78 2.03
N LEU A 64 -7.93 6.20 2.49
CA LEU A 64 -7.06 5.30 3.25
C LEU A 64 -7.74 4.76 4.50
N LYS A 65 -8.44 5.63 5.26
CA LYS A 65 -9.21 5.23 6.44
C LYS A 65 -10.29 4.20 6.10
N ALA A 66 -11.04 4.42 5.02
CA ALA A 66 -12.06 3.48 4.57
C ALA A 66 -11.48 2.10 4.23
N TRP A 67 -10.29 2.06 3.61
CA TRP A 67 -9.60 0.82 3.30
C TRP A 67 -9.07 0.13 4.56
N LEU A 68 -8.42 0.88 5.43
CA LEU A 68 -7.88 0.33 6.69
C LEU A 68 -9.00 -0.17 7.62
N ASN A 69 -10.17 0.45 7.60
CA ASN A 69 -11.33 0.03 8.40
C ASN A 69 -12.16 -1.08 7.74
N SER A 70 -11.78 -1.53 6.57
CA SER A 70 -12.53 -2.55 5.83
C SER A 70 -12.21 -3.96 6.34
N ASP A 71 -13.24 -4.77 6.57
CA ASP A 71 -13.11 -6.20 6.87
C ASP A 71 -12.46 -6.99 5.73
N SER A 72 -12.39 -6.42 4.53
CA SER A 72 -11.75 -7.03 3.36
C SER A 72 -10.22 -6.85 3.37
N THR A 73 -9.68 -5.92 4.14
CA THR A 73 -8.23 -5.76 4.28
C THR A 73 -7.69 -6.83 5.19
N LYS A 74 -6.89 -7.74 4.64
CA LYS A 74 -6.33 -8.90 5.36
C LYS A 74 -4.83 -8.78 5.61
N ARG A 75 -4.16 -7.90 4.90
CA ARG A 75 -2.74 -7.66 5.06
C ARG A 75 -2.42 -6.18 4.91
N VAL A 76 -1.55 -5.69 5.79
CA VAL A 76 -0.98 -4.35 5.72
C VAL A 76 0.53 -4.46 5.74
N THR A 77 1.18 -3.89 4.74
CA THR A 77 2.64 -3.80 4.68
C THR A 77 3.07 -2.36 4.83
N ILE A 78 3.94 -2.10 5.78
CA ILE A 78 4.57 -0.80 6.02
C ILE A 78 6.00 -0.86 5.48
N PHE A 79 6.31 0.06 4.59
CA PHE A 79 7.65 0.16 4.00
C PHE A 79 8.27 1.53 4.29
N GLY A 80 9.32 1.54 5.09
CA GLY A 80 10.13 2.73 5.38
C GLY A 80 9.44 3.83 6.20
N TYR A 81 8.24 3.58 6.75
CA TYR A 81 7.56 4.54 7.62
C TYR A 81 7.58 4.05 9.07
N GLY A 82 8.23 4.81 9.92
CA GLY A 82 8.44 4.44 11.33
C GLY A 82 7.46 5.02 12.32
N ALA A 83 6.33 5.57 11.88
CA ALA A 83 5.33 6.21 12.75
C ALA A 83 5.95 7.12 13.84
N PRO A 84 6.79 8.09 13.49
CA PRO A 84 7.52 8.88 14.47
C PRO A 84 6.55 9.68 15.33
N LYS A 85 6.88 9.86 16.62
CA LYS A 85 6.07 10.64 17.57
C LYS A 85 5.82 12.08 17.12
N SER A 86 6.72 12.63 16.30
CA SER A 86 6.56 13.95 15.68
C SER A 86 5.45 14.01 14.62
N ASP A 87 5.04 12.88 14.05
CA ASP A 87 3.94 12.80 13.08
C ASP A 87 2.62 12.38 13.76
N TYR A 88 2.36 13.00 14.91
CA TYR A 88 1.24 12.66 15.80
C TYR A 88 -0.12 12.60 15.09
N GLU A 89 -0.41 13.57 14.22
CA GLU A 89 -1.71 13.61 13.53
C GLU A 89 -1.87 12.44 12.54
N ALA A 90 -0.83 12.07 11.79
CA ALA A 90 -0.88 10.89 10.92
C ALA A 90 -1.05 9.60 11.73
N VAL A 91 -0.29 9.45 12.81
CA VAL A 91 -0.41 8.29 13.71
C VAL A 91 -1.81 8.19 14.30
N LYS A 92 -2.38 9.31 14.73
CA LYS A 92 -3.75 9.38 15.25
C LYS A 92 -4.80 9.01 14.19
N LEU A 93 -4.65 9.51 12.95
CA LEU A 93 -5.55 9.17 11.84
C LEU A 93 -5.48 7.68 11.51
N LEU A 94 -4.28 7.10 11.43
CA LEU A 94 -4.08 5.68 11.20
C LEU A 94 -4.70 4.85 12.34
N ASN A 95 -4.46 5.22 13.59
CA ASN A 95 -4.97 4.50 14.76
C ASN A 95 -6.51 4.50 14.81
N ASN A 96 -7.12 5.63 14.52
CA ASN A 96 -8.58 5.75 14.44
C ASN A 96 -9.17 4.89 13.30
N ALA A 97 -8.50 4.84 12.17
CA ALA A 97 -8.93 4.03 11.04
C ALA A 97 -8.76 2.52 11.30
N TRP A 98 -7.64 2.13 11.90
CA TRP A 98 -7.34 0.75 12.23
C TRP A 98 -8.25 0.18 13.33
N GLY A 99 -8.64 1.01 14.29
CA GLY A 99 -9.53 0.62 15.38
C GLY A 99 -8.84 -0.03 16.59
N GLY A 100 -7.51 -0.04 16.60
CA GLY A 100 -6.69 -0.59 17.68
C GLY A 100 -6.46 -2.09 17.57
N ARG A 101 -5.37 -2.54 18.16
CA ARG A 101 -4.84 -3.91 18.07
C ARG A 101 -5.82 -5.00 18.54
N ASP A 102 -6.67 -4.69 19.51
CA ASP A 102 -7.55 -5.68 20.13
C ASP A 102 -8.83 -5.96 19.32
N LYS A 103 -9.09 -5.18 18.28
CA LYS A 103 -10.28 -5.32 17.43
C LYS A 103 -10.03 -6.11 16.15
N ARG A 104 -8.78 -6.35 15.79
CA ARG A 104 -8.38 -6.94 14.50
C ARG A 104 -7.40 -8.07 14.75
N ASN A 105 -7.92 -9.27 14.94
CA ASN A 105 -7.15 -10.42 15.41
C ASN A 105 -6.54 -11.27 14.28
N MET A 106 -6.92 -11.05 13.05
CA MET A 106 -6.62 -11.98 11.96
C MET A 106 -5.88 -11.36 10.78
N GLU A 107 -5.53 -10.07 10.88
CA GLU A 107 -4.73 -9.44 9.84
C GLU A 107 -3.26 -9.75 10.02
N GLN A 108 -2.61 -9.95 8.89
CA GLN A 108 -1.17 -10.03 8.83
C GLN A 108 -0.59 -8.61 8.66
N PHE A 109 0.34 -8.27 9.52
CA PHE A 109 1.05 -7.00 9.51
C PHE A 109 2.52 -7.24 9.17
N GLU A 110 3.05 -6.54 8.19
CA GLU A 110 4.45 -6.63 7.81
C GLU A 110 5.11 -5.25 7.88
N ILE A 111 6.26 -5.19 8.50
CA ILE A 111 7.08 -3.97 8.56
C ILE A 111 8.41 -4.24 7.86
N ILE A 112 8.74 -3.38 6.91
CA ILE A 112 10.01 -3.40 6.20
C ILE A 112 10.73 -2.09 6.52
N ASP A 113 11.80 -2.17 7.32
CA ASP A 113 12.55 -0.98 7.76
C ASP A 113 14.03 -1.35 7.99
N ILE A 114 14.94 -0.44 7.70
CA ILE A 114 16.39 -0.63 7.88
C ILE A 114 16.86 -0.52 9.33
N ARG A 115 16.01 -0.03 10.23
CA ARG A 115 16.31 0.11 11.66
C ARG A 115 16.19 -1.22 12.39
N GLU A 116 16.60 -1.25 13.65
CA GLU A 116 16.39 -2.40 14.49
C GLU A 116 14.91 -2.60 14.83
N GLU A 117 14.45 -3.85 14.80
CA GLU A 117 13.06 -4.24 15.02
C GLU A 117 12.45 -3.62 16.28
N GLU A 118 13.17 -3.67 17.40
CA GLU A 118 12.71 -3.17 18.69
C GLU A 118 12.30 -1.70 18.64
N THR A 119 13.13 -0.89 17.97
CA THR A 119 12.91 0.57 17.82
C THR A 119 11.64 0.86 17.02
N VAL A 120 11.39 0.09 15.98
CA VAL A 120 10.24 0.31 15.10
C VAL A 120 8.97 -0.28 15.72
N ARG A 121 9.08 -1.43 16.36
CA ARG A 121 7.98 -2.10 17.07
C ARG A 121 7.34 -1.20 18.12
N GLU A 122 8.12 -0.49 18.91
CA GLU A 122 7.60 0.44 19.93
C GLU A 122 6.69 1.52 19.32
N SER A 123 7.02 2.01 18.14
CA SER A 123 6.21 3.03 17.44
C SER A 123 4.90 2.46 16.90
N TRP A 124 4.87 1.17 16.57
CA TRP A 124 3.72 0.47 16.02
C TRP A 124 2.93 -0.36 17.02
N ASP A 125 3.27 -0.33 18.31
CA ASP A 125 2.66 -1.17 19.35
C ASP A 125 1.13 -1.03 19.44
N ASN A 126 0.59 0.14 19.14
CA ASN A 126 -0.86 0.38 19.13
C ASN A 126 -1.60 -0.28 17.96
N PHE A 127 -0.89 -0.70 16.91
CA PHE A 127 -1.43 -1.28 15.69
C PHE A 127 -1.22 -2.78 15.61
N ILE A 128 -0.13 -3.27 16.21
CA ILE A 128 0.32 -4.65 16.10
C ILE A 128 -0.33 -5.47 17.20
N HIS A 129 -1.13 -6.47 16.82
CA HIS A 129 -1.55 -7.51 17.75
C HIS A 129 -0.36 -8.43 18.06
N SER A 130 -0.15 -8.74 19.33
CA SER A 130 1.03 -9.47 19.83
C SER A 130 1.41 -10.66 18.94
N HIS A 131 2.65 -10.68 18.48
CA HIS A 131 3.27 -11.76 17.70
C HIS A 131 2.67 -12.05 16.30
N HIS A 132 1.71 -11.25 15.82
CA HIS A 132 1.11 -11.40 14.49
C HIS A 132 1.65 -10.35 13.51
N TYR A 133 2.97 -10.19 13.47
CA TYR A 133 3.62 -9.34 12.47
C TYR A 133 4.92 -9.97 11.99
N ASP A 134 5.27 -9.65 10.76
CA ASP A 134 6.56 -9.97 10.16
C ASP A 134 7.43 -8.72 10.13
N TYR A 135 8.71 -8.87 10.40
CA TYR A 135 9.69 -7.78 10.32
C TYR A 135 10.84 -8.14 9.39
N SER A 136 11.19 -7.23 8.50
CA SER A 136 12.32 -7.41 7.61
C SER A 136 13.18 -6.16 7.51
N THR A 137 14.48 -6.31 7.72
CA THR A 137 15.47 -5.25 7.46
C THR A 137 15.94 -5.23 6.00
N ASP A 138 15.59 -6.24 5.23
CA ASP A 138 15.96 -6.40 3.84
C ASP A 138 14.69 -6.55 2.98
N TYR A 139 14.47 -5.58 2.10
CA TYR A 139 13.32 -5.59 1.19
C TYR A 139 13.21 -6.90 0.40
N PHE A 140 14.32 -7.44 -0.08
CA PHE A 140 14.31 -8.66 -0.89
C PHE A 140 13.96 -9.94 -0.12
N LYS A 141 13.93 -9.87 1.21
CA LYS A 141 13.46 -10.96 2.08
C LYS A 141 12.02 -10.78 2.53
N SER A 142 11.41 -9.66 2.19
CA SER A 142 10.03 -9.36 2.54
C SER A 142 9.03 -10.10 1.67
N SER A 143 7.86 -10.35 2.19
CA SER A 143 6.77 -10.90 1.39
C SER A 143 6.28 -9.93 0.31
N LEU A 144 6.50 -8.63 0.49
CA LEU A 144 6.22 -7.63 -0.55
C LEU A 144 7.10 -7.84 -1.79
N ALA A 145 8.37 -8.23 -1.62
CA ALA A 145 9.26 -8.56 -2.73
C ALA A 145 8.82 -9.84 -3.45
N TYR A 146 8.41 -10.86 -2.70
CA TYR A 146 7.98 -12.13 -3.27
C TYR A 146 6.59 -12.07 -3.92
N ASN A 147 5.72 -11.19 -3.43
CA ASN A 147 4.33 -11.08 -3.86
C ASN A 147 3.96 -9.63 -4.21
N PRO A 148 4.66 -8.96 -5.12
CA PRO A 148 4.56 -7.51 -5.29
C PRO A 148 3.24 -7.04 -5.92
N ARG A 149 2.44 -7.95 -6.47
CA ARG A 149 1.34 -7.55 -7.36
C ARG A 149 -0.04 -7.59 -6.74
N ARG A 150 -0.27 -8.53 -5.82
CA ARG A 150 -1.60 -8.77 -5.25
C ARG A 150 -1.46 -9.38 -3.86
N THR A 151 -1.24 -8.54 -2.87
CA THR A 151 -0.98 -9.02 -1.51
C THR A 151 -2.07 -9.93 -0.96
N SER A 152 -3.35 -9.65 -1.25
CA SER A 152 -4.47 -10.53 -0.83
C SER A 152 -4.45 -11.86 -1.55
N GLU A 153 -4.31 -11.84 -2.87
CA GLU A 153 -4.24 -13.03 -3.70
C GLU A 153 -3.01 -13.86 -3.36
N SER A 154 -1.87 -13.21 -3.16
CA SER A 154 -0.64 -13.87 -2.73
C SER A 154 -0.75 -14.47 -1.34
N TYR A 155 -1.45 -13.81 -0.43
CA TYR A 155 -1.75 -14.36 0.88
C TYR A 155 -2.58 -15.64 0.76
N PHE A 156 -3.66 -15.62 -0.01
CA PHE A 156 -4.48 -16.81 -0.25
C PHE A 156 -3.70 -17.92 -0.96
N GLN A 157 -2.87 -17.58 -1.92
CA GLN A 157 -2.03 -18.54 -2.64
C GLN A 157 -0.96 -19.17 -1.76
N HIS A 158 -0.41 -18.41 -0.83
CA HIS A 158 0.65 -18.89 0.07
C HIS A 158 0.11 -19.74 1.22
N TYR A 159 -1.07 -19.38 1.74
CA TYR A 159 -1.65 -20.02 2.92
C TYR A 159 -2.82 -20.97 2.63
N LEU A 160 -3.41 -20.88 1.46
CA LEU A 160 -4.49 -21.78 1.01
C LEU A 160 -4.11 -22.40 -0.34
N PRO A 161 -3.25 -23.44 -0.35
CA PRO A 161 -2.78 -24.07 -1.57
C PRO A 161 -3.91 -24.87 -2.22
N MET A 162 -4.78 -24.25 -2.97
CA MET A 162 -5.86 -24.90 -3.74
C MET A 162 -6.12 -24.23 -5.09
N THR A 163 -5.17 -23.45 -5.60
CA THR A 163 -5.36 -22.68 -6.83
C THR A 163 -4.27 -22.97 -7.87
N PRO A 164 -4.50 -22.62 -9.14
CA PRO A 164 -3.56 -22.85 -10.24
C PRO A 164 -2.14 -22.29 -10.04
N SER A 165 -1.94 -21.44 -9.05
CA SER A 165 -0.64 -20.89 -8.69
C SER A 165 0.32 -21.87 -8.02
N GLU A 166 -0.16 -23.02 -7.51
CA GLU A 166 0.73 -24.09 -7.05
C GLU A 166 1.66 -24.57 -8.18
N ALA A 167 1.11 -24.77 -9.36
CA ALA A 167 1.89 -25.16 -10.52
C ALA A 167 2.96 -24.10 -10.87
N PHE A 168 2.66 -22.82 -10.63
CA PHE A 168 3.65 -21.75 -10.85
C PHE A 168 4.71 -21.72 -9.75
N SER A 169 4.35 -21.87 -8.48
CA SER A 169 5.32 -21.89 -7.39
C SER A 169 6.22 -23.12 -7.40
N GLU A 170 5.72 -24.27 -7.83
CA GLU A 170 6.52 -25.48 -8.04
C GLU A 170 7.50 -25.33 -9.19
N SER A 171 7.10 -24.74 -10.30
CA SER A 171 7.94 -24.53 -11.49
C SER A 171 8.87 -23.32 -11.39
N ASN A 172 8.58 -22.39 -10.48
CA ASN A 172 9.35 -21.16 -10.30
C ASN A 172 9.56 -20.87 -8.80
N PRO A 173 10.39 -21.68 -8.12
CA PRO A 173 10.63 -21.53 -6.68
C PRO A 173 11.20 -20.15 -6.36
N VAL A 174 10.83 -19.62 -5.20
CA VAL A 174 11.33 -18.35 -4.70
C VAL A 174 12.84 -18.42 -4.50
N PRO A 175 13.65 -17.59 -5.17
CA PRO A 175 15.08 -17.54 -4.93
C PRO A 175 15.35 -16.97 -3.54
N SER A 176 16.38 -17.51 -2.88
CA SER A 176 16.75 -17.09 -1.52
C SER A 176 17.54 -15.78 -1.45
N ASP A 177 18.04 -15.26 -2.56
CA ASP A 177 19.11 -14.24 -2.56
C ASP A 177 18.98 -13.18 -3.65
N PHE A 178 17.82 -12.52 -3.78
CA PHE A 178 17.76 -11.31 -4.63
C PHE A 178 18.65 -10.20 -4.06
N LYS A 179 19.38 -9.54 -4.94
CA LYS A 179 20.24 -8.40 -4.60
C LYS A 179 19.85 -7.13 -5.33
N THR A 180 19.11 -7.24 -6.43
CA THR A 180 18.71 -6.12 -7.26
C THR A 180 17.24 -6.23 -7.66
N LEU A 181 16.65 -5.07 -8.02
CA LEU A 181 15.29 -5.03 -8.55
C LEU A 181 15.19 -5.71 -9.92
N GLU A 182 16.26 -5.71 -10.69
CA GLU A 182 16.34 -6.39 -12.00
C GLU A 182 16.20 -7.90 -11.82
N GLU A 183 16.91 -8.49 -10.86
CA GLU A 183 16.80 -9.92 -10.54
C GLU A 183 15.39 -10.29 -10.10
N LEU A 184 14.79 -9.48 -9.24
CA LEU A 184 13.40 -9.64 -8.79
C LEU A 184 12.43 -9.57 -9.98
N TRP A 185 12.62 -8.60 -10.88
CA TRP A 185 11.78 -8.42 -12.06
C TRP A 185 11.89 -9.59 -13.04
N GLU A 186 13.10 -10.06 -13.32
CA GLU A 186 13.30 -11.22 -14.18
C GLU A 186 12.60 -12.48 -13.61
N TRP A 187 12.66 -12.65 -12.31
CA TRP A 187 11.93 -13.73 -11.65
C TRP A 187 10.41 -13.63 -11.79
N HIS A 188 9.85 -12.42 -11.79
CA HIS A 188 8.41 -12.20 -11.94
C HIS A 188 7.90 -12.29 -13.39
N LYS A 189 8.75 -12.16 -14.39
CA LYS A 189 8.32 -12.19 -15.80
C LYS A 189 7.49 -13.42 -16.18
N PRO A 190 7.88 -14.65 -15.82
CA PRO A 190 7.10 -15.84 -16.17
C PRO A 190 5.67 -15.81 -15.60
N LEU A 191 5.50 -15.28 -14.39
CA LEU A 191 4.16 -15.12 -13.79
C LEU A 191 3.29 -14.17 -14.60
N ILE A 192 3.86 -13.08 -15.10
CA ILE A 192 3.15 -12.11 -15.95
C ILE A 192 2.65 -12.76 -17.24
N GLU A 193 3.47 -13.63 -17.83
CA GLU A 193 3.13 -14.35 -19.06
C GLU A 193 2.00 -15.34 -18.82
N VAL A 194 2.07 -16.15 -17.77
CA VAL A 194 1.00 -17.08 -17.38
C VAL A 194 -0.32 -16.36 -17.11
N GLU A 195 -0.28 -15.22 -16.40
CA GLU A 195 -1.49 -14.42 -16.14
C GLU A 195 -2.10 -13.84 -17.42
N LYS A 196 -1.29 -13.44 -18.39
CA LYS A 196 -1.77 -12.98 -19.69
C LYS A 196 -2.48 -14.08 -20.45
N GLU A 197 -1.85 -15.25 -20.55
CA GLU A 197 -2.45 -16.42 -21.20
C GLU A 197 -3.76 -16.82 -20.53
N TRP A 198 -3.80 -16.83 -19.20
CA TRP A 198 -5.02 -17.15 -18.45
C TRP A 198 -6.13 -16.13 -18.73
N LYS A 199 -5.83 -14.84 -18.74
CA LYS A 199 -6.78 -13.78 -19.09
C LYS A 199 -7.31 -13.91 -20.52
N GLU A 200 -6.45 -14.29 -21.46
CA GLU A 200 -6.88 -14.48 -22.85
C GLU A 200 -7.82 -15.68 -23.00
N LYS A 201 -7.52 -16.79 -22.33
CA LYS A 201 -8.37 -17.99 -22.33
C LYS A 201 -9.72 -17.78 -21.65
N ASN A 202 -9.81 -16.84 -20.71
CA ASN A 202 -11.03 -16.61 -19.92
C ASN A 202 -11.71 -15.27 -20.23
N LYS A 203 -11.43 -14.66 -21.36
CA LYS A 203 -12.11 -13.42 -21.82
C LYS A 203 -13.59 -13.60 -22.15
N GLU A 204 -14.07 -14.82 -22.29
CA GLU A 204 -15.43 -15.17 -22.65
C GLU A 204 -16.28 -15.67 -21.46
N LEU A 205 -15.74 -15.61 -20.23
CA LEU A 205 -16.45 -15.86 -18.98
C LEU A 205 -16.76 -14.54 -18.26
#